data_5160ad7dde50800e385ae154be6aeb30
#
_entry.id   5160ad7dde50800e385ae154be6aeb30
#
_cell.length_a   1.000
_cell.length_b   1.000
_cell.length_c   1.000
_cell.angle_alpha   90.00
_cell.angle_beta   90.00
_cell.angle_gamma   90.00
#
_symmetry.space_group_name_H-M   'P 1'
#
loop_
_entity.id
_entity.type
_entity.pdbx_description
1 polymer ?
#
loop_
_entity_poly.entity_id
_entity_poly.type
_entity_poly.pdbx_seq_one_letter_code
_entity_poly.pdbx_strand_id
1 'polypeptide(L)'
;FIALIGFGALLPVLPLFIRDQGIDAAHLGLIIAAWPLAKLIFEPIFGWWADRHARKPQMVAGIVALSIVSILPLFFTSFAALFALRFLAGMCVAAYDPAARGVITDGTDEDERGEAFGFYGAFQVAGFVIGPALGGLGTMVFAGYAFPFVATAILSFIAALVLATRLQPDAHAVEAPDLEHHPGVRPGPAGEPFSGSEVAVVPPDPTPGEPQAPMRAVFNRTVVTALVLTFGLHLTFGTYEVVWALYLVALGATVGWVGVSFVLFSIPELFIGPLAGRWVDRHGPFRPILITGITITITGTVYALSRSYLVSTFVAPIEAAATASMLPALYMLVSRGAPPGRASTTQGLFGAVGTLAMITASVVAGSLFEIDHRLPFAFFVVGIVVTMVIGLSLYRTLPPFRVKPSRASGGSAGTPGGSPGE
;
A
#
# COMPACT_ATOMS: atom_id res chain seq x y z
N PHE A 1 -9.93 -9.32 0.96
CA PHE A 1 -9.79 -9.78 2.35
C PHE A 1 -9.22 -11.20 2.43
N ILE A 2 -9.97 -12.25 1.98
CA ILE A 2 -9.59 -13.66 2.13
C ILE A 2 -8.20 -13.96 1.56
N ALA A 3 -7.92 -13.51 0.33
CA ALA A 3 -6.62 -13.69 -0.32
C ALA A 3 -5.49 -12.98 0.44
N LEU A 4 -5.78 -11.82 1.05
CA LEU A 4 -4.79 -11.05 1.83
C LEU A 4 -4.48 -11.68 3.19
N ILE A 5 -5.41 -12.40 3.80
CA ILE A 5 -5.10 -13.24 4.97
C ILE A 5 -4.05 -14.29 4.58
N GLY A 6 -4.24 -14.95 3.44
CA GLY A 6 -3.26 -15.92 2.92
C GLY A 6 -1.89 -15.30 2.68
N PHE A 7 -1.84 -14.19 1.94
CA PHE A 7 -0.59 -13.49 1.69
C PHE A 7 0.09 -13.03 3.00
N GLY A 8 -0.68 -12.45 3.93
CA GLY A 8 -0.18 -12.04 5.24
C GLY A 8 0.39 -13.21 6.05
N ALA A 9 -0.17 -14.43 5.90
CA ALA A 9 0.34 -15.61 6.58
C ALA A 9 1.76 -15.99 6.15
N LEU A 10 2.17 -15.63 4.94
CA LEU A 10 3.53 -15.87 4.44
C LEU A 10 4.55 -14.86 4.99
N LEU A 11 4.16 -13.64 5.36
CA LEU A 11 5.09 -12.59 5.78
C LEU A 11 6.07 -12.99 6.88
N PRO A 12 5.63 -13.56 8.03
CA PRO A 12 6.54 -13.97 9.09
C PRO A 12 7.34 -15.24 8.77
N VAL A 13 6.87 -16.02 7.81
CA VAL A 13 7.33 -17.39 7.58
C VAL A 13 8.23 -17.51 6.35
N LEU A 14 7.93 -16.78 5.29
CA LEU A 14 8.64 -16.90 4.01
C LEU A 14 10.16 -16.68 4.13
N PRO A 15 10.65 -15.62 4.81
CA PRO A 15 12.08 -15.44 4.97
C PRO A 15 12.75 -16.59 5.73
N LEU A 16 12.08 -17.11 6.77
CA LEU A 16 12.57 -18.23 7.58
C LEU A 16 12.59 -19.53 6.78
N PHE A 17 11.52 -19.80 6.02
CA PHE A 17 11.45 -20.96 5.12
C PHE A 17 12.59 -20.95 4.10
N ILE A 18 12.85 -19.82 3.45
CA ILE A 18 13.91 -19.69 2.44
C ILE A 18 15.29 -19.91 3.08
N ARG A 19 15.51 -19.39 4.27
CA ARG A 19 16.77 -19.61 5.01
C ARG A 19 16.96 -21.08 5.40
N ASP A 20 15.91 -21.78 5.76
CA ASP A 20 15.92 -23.19 6.09
C ASP A 20 16.33 -24.09 4.89
N GLN A 21 16.09 -23.61 3.66
CA GLN A 21 16.58 -24.27 2.44
C GLN A 21 18.09 -24.03 2.17
N GLY A 22 18.80 -23.37 3.08
CA GLY A 22 20.22 -23.08 2.93
C GLY A 22 20.53 -21.87 2.03
N ILE A 23 19.52 -21.08 1.65
CA ILE A 23 19.69 -19.85 0.87
C ILE A 23 20.11 -18.72 1.82
N ASP A 24 21.19 -18.01 1.51
CA ASP A 24 21.65 -16.87 2.30
C ASP A 24 20.71 -15.67 2.23
N ALA A 25 20.89 -14.66 3.12
CA ALA A 25 20.00 -13.53 3.18
C ALA A 25 20.19 -12.57 1.99
N ALA A 26 21.34 -12.57 1.31
CA ALA A 26 21.53 -11.77 0.11
C ALA A 26 20.66 -12.31 -1.04
N HIS A 27 20.66 -13.61 -1.26
CA HIS A 27 19.79 -14.26 -2.25
C HIS A 27 18.31 -14.19 -1.82
N LEU A 28 18.00 -14.29 -0.52
CA LEU A 28 16.66 -14.04 0.00
C LEU A 28 16.16 -12.63 -0.38
N GLY A 29 17.00 -11.60 -0.20
CA GLY A 29 16.65 -10.23 -0.59
C GLY A 29 16.27 -10.11 -2.06
N LEU A 30 16.97 -10.83 -2.95
CA LEU A 30 16.61 -10.91 -4.37
C LEU A 30 15.26 -11.63 -4.60
N ILE A 31 15.01 -12.74 -3.90
CA ILE A 31 13.73 -13.46 -4.01
C ILE A 31 12.57 -12.55 -3.56
N ILE A 32 12.72 -11.84 -2.44
CA ILE A 32 11.67 -10.92 -1.96
C ILE A 32 11.47 -9.77 -2.95
N ALA A 33 12.54 -9.19 -3.50
CA ALA A 33 12.48 -8.12 -4.50
C ALA A 33 11.79 -8.54 -5.82
N ALA A 34 11.72 -9.82 -6.12
CA ALA A 34 11.09 -10.33 -7.35
C ALA A 34 9.59 -10.01 -7.42
N TRP A 35 8.89 -10.00 -6.28
CA TRP A 35 7.45 -9.69 -6.22
C TRP A 35 7.13 -8.21 -6.56
N PRO A 36 7.72 -7.20 -5.90
CA PRO A 36 7.50 -5.82 -6.31
C PRO A 36 8.05 -5.50 -7.70
N LEU A 37 9.12 -6.18 -8.15
CA LEU A 37 9.64 -6.05 -9.51
C LEU A 37 8.60 -6.49 -10.54
N ALA A 38 7.95 -7.64 -10.34
CA ALA A 38 6.89 -8.10 -11.21
C ALA A 38 5.70 -7.13 -11.23
N LYS A 39 5.29 -6.61 -10.08
CA LYS A 39 4.22 -5.60 -9.99
C LYS A 39 4.59 -4.33 -10.78
N LEU A 40 5.80 -3.83 -10.63
CA LEU A 40 6.26 -2.63 -11.35
C LEU A 40 6.15 -2.79 -12.87
N ILE A 41 6.45 -3.99 -13.38
CA ILE A 41 6.40 -4.28 -14.82
C ILE A 41 4.97 -4.55 -15.30
N PHE A 42 4.22 -5.37 -14.57
CA PHE A 42 2.95 -5.93 -15.05
C PHE A 42 1.70 -5.15 -14.62
N GLU A 43 1.73 -4.37 -13.55
CA GLU A 43 0.57 -3.56 -13.15
C GLU A 43 0.10 -2.58 -14.24
N PRO A 44 1.00 -1.84 -14.93
CA PRO A 44 0.58 -1.01 -16.06
C PRO A 44 -0.01 -1.81 -17.23
N ILE A 45 0.56 -2.98 -17.51
CA ILE A 45 0.14 -3.85 -18.60
C ILE A 45 -1.26 -4.41 -18.34
N PHE A 46 -1.47 -4.95 -17.15
CA PHE A 46 -2.76 -5.50 -16.75
C PHE A 46 -3.81 -4.42 -16.47
N GLY A 47 -3.41 -3.22 -16.04
CA GLY A 47 -4.30 -2.06 -15.96
C GLY A 47 -4.84 -1.68 -17.35
N TRP A 48 -3.93 -1.55 -18.33
CA TRP A 48 -4.31 -1.29 -19.71
C TRP A 48 -5.23 -2.39 -20.30
N TRP A 49 -4.97 -3.66 -19.92
CA TRP A 49 -5.81 -4.79 -20.32
C TRP A 49 -7.20 -4.72 -19.67
N ALA A 50 -7.28 -4.42 -18.37
CA ALA A 50 -8.51 -4.29 -17.60
C ALA A 50 -9.44 -3.18 -18.10
N ASP A 51 -8.87 -2.12 -18.71
CA ASP A 51 -9.64 -1.03 -19.29
C ASP A 51 -10.29 -1.38 -20.64
N ARG A 52 -9.85 -2.48 -21.29
CA ARG A 52 -10.30 -2.91 -22.63
C ARG A 52 -11.05 -4.24 -22.65
N HIS A 53 -10.97 -4.99 -21.57
CA HIS A 53 -11.54 -6.32 -21.49
C HIS A 53 -12.33 -6.49 -20.18
N ALA A 54 -13.16 -7.52 -20.12
CA ALA A 54 -13.89 -7.86 -18.90
C ALA A 54 -12.92 -8.08 -17.71
N ARG A 55 -13.13 -7.35 -16.63
CA ARG A 55 -12.25 -7.38 -15.43
C ARG A 55 -12.41 -8.65 -14.62
N LYS A 56 -13.65 -9.17 -14.53
CA LYS A 56 -13.95 -10.38 -13.74
C LYS A 56 -13.09 -11.59 -14.15
N PRO A 57 -12.96 -11.98 -15.43
CA PRO A 57 -12.10 -13.10 -15.83
C PRO A 57 -10.64 -12.88 -15.48
N GLN A 58 -10.12 -11.64 -15.62
CA GLN A 58 -8.75 -11.27 -15.26
C GLN A 58 -8.49 -11.44 -13.77
N MET A 59 -9.41 -10.92 -12.91
CA MET A 59 -9.32 -11.05 -11.46
C MET A 59 -9.35 -12.52 -11.03
N VAL A 60 -10.29 -13.30 -11.56
CA VAL A 60 -10.41 -14.73 -11.21
C VAL A 60 -9.17 -15.50 -11.65
N ALA A 61 -8.70 -15.29 -12.89
CA ALA A 61 -7.50 -15.95 -13.40
C ALA A 61 -6.26 -15.60 -12.56
N GLY A 62 -6.08 -14.32 -12.20
CA GLY A 62 -4.98 -13.87 -11.34
C GLY A 62 -4.97 -14.57 -9.98
N ILE A 63 -6.13 -14.64 -9.30
CA ILE A 63 -6.21 -15.25 -7.97
C ILE A 63 -6.13 -16.80 -8.03
N VAL A 64 -6.70 -17.44 -9.07
CA VAL A 64 -6.51 -18.89 -9.29
C VAL A 64 -5.03 -19.20 -9.52
N ALA A 65 -4.36 -18.44 -10.39
CA ALA A 65 -2.93 -18.61 -10.62
C ALA A 65 -2.12 -18.38 -9.33
N LEU A 66 -2.46 -17.37 -8.53
CA LEU A 66 -1.84 -17.14 -7.23
C LEU A 66 -2.02 -18.32 -6.28
N SER A 67 -3.21 -18.94 -6.24
CA SER A 67 -3.46 -20.14 -5.44
C SER A 67 -2.49 -21.27 -5.81
N ILE A 68 -2.32 -21.53 -7.11
CA ILE A 68 -1.41 -22.58 -7.61
C ILE A 68 0.05 -22.21 -7.30
N VAL A 69 0.46 -20.98 -7.62
CA VAL A 69 1.85 -20.52 -7.40
C VAL A 69 2.23 -20.53 -5.92
N SER A 70 1.28 -20.29 -5.02
CA SER A 70 1.52 -20.23 -3.57
C SER A 70 1.91 -21.59 -2.96
N ILE A 71 1.50 -22.71 -3.52
CA ILE A 71 1.84 -24.04 -2.99
C ILE A 71 3.17 -24.60 -3.57
N LEU A 72 3.59 -24.10 -4.72
CA LEU A 72 4.75 -24.63 -5.44
C LEU A 72 6.10 -24.49 -4.70
N PRO A 73 6.34 -23.50 -3.82
CA PRO A 73 7.56 -23.43 -3.02
C PRO A 73 7.82 -24.67 -2.16
N LEU A 74 6.78 -25.42 -1.81
CA LEU A 74 6.93 -26.68 -1.05
C LEU A 74 7.61 -27.79 -1.86
N PHE A 75 7.59 -27.69 -3.19
CA PHE A 75 8.14 -28.69 -4.11
C PHE A 75 9.41 -28.20 -4.82
N PHE A 76 9.56 -26.89 -4.96
CA PHE A 76 10.66 -26.26 -5.72
C PHE A 76 11.39 -25.26 -4.83
N THR A 77 12.48 -25.69 -4.21
CA THR A 77 13.20 -24.93 -3.18
C THR A 77 14.52 -24.31 -3.65
N SER A 78 14.90 -24.48 -4.93
CA SER A 78 16.09 -23.82 -5.44
C SER A 78 15.93 -22.30 -5.52
N PHE A 79 17.03 -21.56 -5.42
CA PHE A 79 17.02 -20.09 -5.57
C PHE A 79 16.27 -19.64 -6.82
N ALA A 80 16.61 -20.21 -7.98
CA ALA A 80 16.01 -19.83 -9.26
C ALA A 80 14.49 -20.10 -9.29
N ALA A 81 14.07 -21.24 -8.72
CA ALA A 81 12.65 -21.60 -8.64
C ALA A 81 11.89 -20.65 -7.71
N LEU A 82 12.42 -20.39 -6.51
CA LEU A 82 11.78 -19.49 -5.55
C LEU A 82 11.72 -18.05 -6.06
N PHE A 83 12.76 -17.58 -6.74
CA PHE A 83 12.76 -16.28 -7.43
C PHE A 83 11.65 -16.22 -8.50
N ALA A 84 11.59 -17.23 -9.37
CA ALA A 84 10.58 -17.30 -10.43
C ALA A 84 9.16 -17.39 -9.85
N LEU A 85 8.94 -18.20 -8.82
CA LEU A 85 7.64 -18.32 -8.16
C LEU A 85 7.22 -17.02 -7.47
N ARG A 86 8.15 -16.32 -6.82
CA ARG A 86 7.88 -15.02 -6.19
C ARG A 86 7.56 -13.95 -7.25
N PHE A 87 8.26 -13.96 -8.38
CA PHE A 87 7.99 -13.11 -9.53
C PHE A 87 6.60 -13.40 -10.13
N LEU A 88 6.27 -14.67 -10.36
CA LEU A 88 4.95 -15.09 -10.84
C LEU A 88 3.82 -14.70 -9.85
N ALA A 89 4.05 -14.85 -8.54
CA ALA A 89 3.08 -14.40 -7.54
C ALA A 89 2.83 -12.89 -7.64
N GLY A 90 3.89 -12.08 -7.81
CA GLY A 90 3.77 -10.64 -8.06
C GLY A 90 2.99 -10.32 -9.33
N MET A 91 3.22 -11.05 -10.41
CA MET A 91 2.47 -10.92 -11.67
C MET A 91 0.98 -11.27 -11.49
N CYS A 92 0.66 -12.32 -10.72
CA CYS A 92 -0.73 -12.70 -10.42
C CYS A 92 -1.47 -11.58 -9.68
N VAL A 93 -0.81 -10.96 -8.69
CA VAL A 93 -1.38 -9.83 -7.94
C VAL A 93 -1.49 -8.58 -8.80
N ALA A 94 -0.50 -8.33 -9.69
CA ALA A 94 -0.56 -7.25 -10.66
C ALA A 94 -1.73 -7.39 -11.64
N ALA A 95 -2.16 -8.60 -11.95
CA ALA A 95 -3.36 -8.84 -12.74
C ALA A 95 -4.66 -8.54 -11.97
N TYR A 96 -4.67 -8.79 -10.65
CA TYR A 96 -5.84 -8.58 -9.80
C TYR A 96 -6.04 -7.11 -9.41
N ASP A 97 -5.01 -6.44 -8.89
CA ASP A 97 -5.12 -5.14 -8.21
C ASP A 97 -5.77 -4.03 -9.07
N PRO A 98 -5.33 -3.76 -10.31
CA PRO A 98 -5.94 -2.70 -11.14
C PRO A 98 -7.36 -3.05 -11.54
N ALA A 99 -7.65 -4.31 -11.86
CA ALA A 99 -8.99 -4.75 -12.22
C ALA A 99 -9.97 -4.61 -11.03
N ALA A 100 -9.53 -4.95 -9.81
CA ALA A 100 -10.34 -4.80 -8.59
C ALA A 100 -10.67 -3.33 -8.30
N ARG A 101 -9.67 -2.44 -8.43
CA ARG A 101 -9.90 -0.99 -8.31
C ARG A 101 -10.85 -0.46 -9.37
N GLY A 102 -10.72 -0.94 -10.60
CA GLY A 102 -11.63 -0.59 -11.70
C GLY A 102 -13.08 -1.01 -11.41
N VAL A 103 -13.30 -2.25 -10.91
CA VAL A 103 -14.64 -2.72 -10.52
C VAL A 103 -15.26 -1.84 -9.44
N ILE A 104 -14.49 -1.41 -8.44
CA ILE A 104 -14.97 -0.51 -7.40
C ILE A 104 -15.33 0.85 -8.00
N THR A 105 -14.48 1.39 -8.87
CA THR A 105 -14.68 2.70 -9.49
C THR A 105 -15.95 2.75 -10.35
N ASP A 106 -16.19 1.70 -11.13
CA ASP A 106 -17.33 1.65 -12.05
C ASP A 106 -18.64 1.20 -11.36
N GLY A 107 -18.53 0.48 -10.25
CA GLY A 107 -19.67 0.00 -9.47
C GLY A 107 -20.16 0.95 -8.40
N THR A 108 -19.57 2.17 -8.28
CA THR A 108 -19.93 3.16 -7.25
C THR A 108 -20.09 4.55 -7.85
N ASP A 109 -21.13 5.26 -7.41
CA ASP A 109 -21.30 6.66 -7.73
C ASP A 109 -20.16 7.51 -7.16
N GLU A 110 -19.92 8.70 -7.76
CA GLU A 110 -18.82 9.59 -7.32
C GLU A 110 -18.88 9.91 -5.82
N ASP A 111 -20.08 10.07 -5.30
CA ASP A 111 -20.34 10.42 -3.89
C ASP A 111 -20.05 9.26 -2.92
N GLU A 112 -20.17 8.01 -3.36
CA GLU A 112 -19.98 6.79 -2.56
C GLU A 112 -18.59 6.15 -2.76
N ARG A 113 -17.86 6.58 -3.79
CA ARG A 113 -16.57 5.99 -4.18
C ARG A 113 -15.53 6.03 -3.06
N GLY A 114 -15.49 7.12 -2.30
CA GLY A 114 -14.61 7.26 -1.14
C GLY A 114 -14.89 6.23 -0.06
N GLU A 115 -16.17 5.98 0.25
CA GLU A 115 -16.58 4.97 1.23
C GLU A 115 -16.21 3.56 0.75
N ALA A 116 -16.48 3.23 -0.52
CA ALA A 116 -16.17 1.94 -1.11
C ALA A 116 -14.65 1.64 -1.07
N PHE A 117 -13.80 2.60 -1.43
CA PHE A 117 -12.34 2.45 -1.30
C PHE A 117 -11.89 2.40 0.15
N GLY A 118 -12.56 3.11 1.06
CA GLY A 118 -12.34 3.03 2.51
C GLY A 118 -12.60 1.62 3.04
N PHE A 119 -13.71 1.01 2.66
CA PHE A 119 -14.03 -0.38 2.98
C PHE A 119 -13.00 -1.35 2.38
N TYR A 120 -12.64 -1.17 1.12
CA TYR A 120 -11.62 -1.99 0.47
C TYR A 120 -10.29 -1.94 1.22
N GLY A 121 -9.81 -0.74 1.58
CA GLY A 121 -8.60 -0.54 2.36
C GLY A 121 -8.68 -1.15 3.77
N ALA A 122 -9.80 -0.97 4.48
CA ALA A 122 -10.00 -1.55 5.81
C ALA A 122 -9.92 -3.09 5.78
N PHE A 123 -10.52 -3.73 4.78
CA PHE A 123 -10.41 -5.18 4.60
C PHE A 123 -9.00 -5.63 4.19
N GLN A 124 -8.24 -4.80 3.47
CA GLN A 124 -6.83 -5.08 3.20
C GLN A 124 -6.02 -5.10 4.50
N VAL A 125 -6.14 -4.04 5.32
CA VAL A 125 -5.46 -3.96 6.61
C VAL A 125 -5.87 -5.12 7.53
N ALA A 126 -7.15 -5.44 7.62
CA ALA A 126 -7.62 -6.58 8.42
C ALA A 126 -6.99 -7.92 7.97
N GLY A 127 -6.80 -8.12 6.66
CA GLY A 127 -6.08 -9.29 6.13
C GLY A 127 -4.62 -9.33 6.58
N PHE A 128 -3.94 -8.18 6.57
CA PHE A 128 -2.56 -8.05 7.05
C PHE A 128 -2.42 -8.17 8.58
N VAL A 129 -3.48 -7.93 9.35
CA VAL A 129 -3.50 -8.18 10.81
C VAL A 129 -3.67 -9.67 11.11
N ILE A 130 -4.66 -10.30 10.48
CA ILE A 130 -5.02 -11.71 10.74
C ILE A 130 -4.01 -12.68 10.14
N GLY A 131 -3.51 -12.36 8.93
CA GLY A 131 -2.62 -13.25 8.18
C GLY A 131 -1.37 -13.66 8.95
N PRO A 132 -0.53 -12.73 9.43
CA PRO A 132 0.70 -13.07 10.15
C PRO A 132 0.45 -13.87 11.43
N ALA A 133 -0.66 -13.61 12.14
CA ALA A 133 -1.06 -14.42 13.29
C ALA A 133 -1.33 -15.86 12.87
N LEU A 134 -2.11 -16.04 11.80
CA LEU A 134 -2.42 -17.34 11.24
C LEU A 134 -1.14 -18.08 10.80
N GLY A 135 -0.24 -17.40 10.09
CA GLY A 135 1.02 -17.97 9.61
C GLY A 135 1.96 -18.37 10.72
N GLY A 136 2.24 -17.45 11.65
CA GLY A 136 3.16 -17.69 12.77
C GLY A 136 2.65 -18.77 13.74
N LEU A 137 1.39 -18.66 14.19
CA LEU A 137 0.79 -19.65 15.09
C LEU A 137 0.57 -21.00 14.41
N GLY A 138 0.11 -21.00 13.15
CA GLY A 138 -0.08 -22.22 12.39
C GLY A 138 1.20 -23.00 12.19
N THR A 139 2.32 -22.32 11.94
CA THR A 139 3.64 -22.95 11.83
C THR A 139 4.05 -23.64 13.15
N MET A 140 3.68 -23.08 14.31
CA MET A 140 3.94 -23.71 15.62
C MET A 140 3.06 -24.94 15.86
N VAL A 141 1.75 -24.83 15.56
CA VAL A 141 0.77 -25.90 15.81
C VAL A 141 1.02 -27.10 14.90
N PHE A 142 1.31 -26.87 13.64
CA PHE A 142 1.53 -27.93 12.64
C PHE A 142 3.01 -28.31 12.45
N ALA A 143 3.89 -27.78 13.30
CA ALA A 143 5.32 -28.12 13.37
C ALA A 143 6.03 -28.07 11.99
N GLY A 144 5.81 -27.01 11.19
CA GLY A 144 6.47 -26.86 9.91
C GLY A 144 5.98 -25.69 9.07
N TYR A 145 6.76 -25.34 8.06
CA TYR A 145 6.47 -24.21 7.17
C TYR A 145 5.39 -24.49 6.10
N ALA A 146 4.93 -25.73 5.95
CA ALA A 146 3.95 -26.09 4.93
C ALA A 146 2.58 -25.40 5.14
N PHE A 147 2.16 -25.24 6.40
CA PHE A 147 0.84 -24.70 6.74
C PHE A 147 0.57 -23.33 6.11
N PRO A 148 1.42 -22.28 6.21
CA PRO A 148 1.14 -20.98 5.61
C PRO A 148 0.99 -21.02 4.09
N PHE A 149 1.78 -21.85 3.39
CA PHE A 149 1.67 -22.01 1.94
C PHE A 149 0.35 -22.67 1.53
N VAL A 150 -0.02 -23.76 2.21
CA VAL A 150 -1.28 -24.46 1.98
C VAL A 150 -2.47 -23.54 2.33
N ALA A 151 -2.41 -22.85 3.47
CA ALA A 151 -3.44 -21.89 3.86
C ALA A 151 -3.60 -20.78 2.83
N THR A 152 -2.51 -20.21 2.33
CA THR A 152 -2.53 -19.19 1.28
C THR A 152 -3.16 -19.73 0.00
N ALA A 153 -2.78 -20.94 -0.43
CA ALA A 153 -3.36 -21.57 -1.63
C ALA A 153 -4.87 -21.79 -1.48
N ILE A 154 -5.31 -22.35 -0.36
CA ILE A 154 -6.74 -22.61 -0.09
C ILE A 154 -7.53 -21.29 0.00
N LEU A 155 -7.05 -20.30 0.77
CA LEU A 155 -7.73 -19.02 0.92
C LEU A 155 -7.80 -18.25 -0.41
N SER A 156 -6.73 -18.28 -1.21
CA SER A 156 -6.75 -17.70 -2.57
C SER A 156 -7.74 -18.42 -3.47
N PHE A 157 -7.81 -19.75 -3.42
CA PHE A 157 -8.79 -20.52 -4.19
C PHE A 157 -10.23 -20.21 -3.79
N ILE A 158 -10.51 -20.13 -2.47
CA ILE A 158 -11.82 -19.72 -1.96
C ILE A 158 -12.16 -18.30 -2.44
N ALA A 159 -11.19 -17.37 -2.38
CA ALA A 159 -11.39 -16.01 -2.88
C ALA A 159 -11.72 -15.99 -4.38
N ALA A 160 -11.02 -16.79 -5.19
CA ALA A 160 -11.32 -16.94 -6.61
C ALA A 160 -12.72 -17.49 -6.86
N LEU A 161 -13.15 -18.50 -6.09
CA LEU A 161 -14.50 -19.08 -6.18
C LEU A 161 -15.57 -18.06 -5.81
N VAL A 162 -15.37 -17.28 -4.75
CA VAL A 162 -16.28 -16.20 -4.33
C VAL A 162 -16.37 -15.13 -5.44
N LEU A 163 -15.25 -14.72 -6.01
CA LEU A 163 -15.22 -13.77 -7.14
C LEU A 163 -15.95 -14.34 -8.36
N ALA A 164 -15.67 -15.58 -8.72
CA ALA A 164 -16.30 -16.22 -9.88
C ALA A 164 -17.84 -16.34 -9.75
N THR A 165 -18.33 -16.60 -8.52
CA THR A 165 -19.77 -16.87 -8.27
C THR A 165 -20.56 -15.64 -7.86
N ARG A 166 -19.94 -14.67 -7.17
CA ARG A 166 -20.65 -13.53 -6.57
C ARG A 166 -20.45 -12.22 -7.34
N LEU A 167 -19.30 -12.03 -8.00
CA LEU A 167 -19.08 -10.83 -8.82
C LEU A 167 -19.93 -10.93 -10.09
N GLN A 168 -20.74 -9.91 -10.34
CA GLN A 168 -21.52 -9.85 -11.59
C GLN A 168 -20.57 -9.64 -12.78
N PRO A 169 -20.90 -10.14 -13.98
CA PRO A 169 -20.16 -9.83 -15.20
C PRO A 169 -20.22 -8.31 -15.47
N ASP A 170 -19.10 -7.74 -15.89
CA ASP A 170 -19.02 -6.31 -16.22
C ASP A 170 -19.97 -5.98 -17.39
N ALA A 171 -20.85 -5.02 -17.20
CA ALA A 171 -21.75 -4.55 -18.25
C ALA A 171 -20.99 -3.94 -19.46
N HIS A 172 -19.79 -3.42 -19.23
CA HIS A 172 -18.94 -2.81 -20.27
C HIS A 172 -18.29 -3.79 -21.27
N ALA A 173 -18.33 -5.09 -21.01
CA ALA A 173 -17.77 -6.08 -21.93
C ALA A 173 -18.71 -6.42 -23.12
N VAL A 174 -19.92 -5.88 -23.16
CA VAL A 174 -20.95 -6.24 -24.14
C VAL A 174 -21.12 -5.17 -25.23
N GLU A 175 -20.67 -3.94 -25.00
CA GLU A 175 -20.73 -2.89 -26.00
C GLU A 175 -19.33 -2.49 -26.47
N ALA A 176 -18.92 -2.96 -27.64
CA ALA A 176 -17.88 -2.27 -28.40
C ALA A 176 -18.38 -0.82 -28.62
N PRO A 177 -17.52 0.22 -28.42
CA PRO A 177 -17.98 1.59 -28.55
C PRO A 177 -18.37 1.85 -30.00
N ASP A 178 -19.65 1.93 -30.28
CA ASP A 178 -20.18 2.65 -31.41
C ASP A 178 -19.80 4.13 -31.18
N LEU A 179 -18.87 4.61 -31.98
CA LEU A 179 -18.38 5.99 -31.98
C LEU A 179 -19.41 6.98 -32.56
N GLU A 180 -20.69 6.81 -32.25
CA GLU A 180 -21.73 7.72 -32.70
C GLU A 180 -22.53 8.28 -31.51
N HIS A 181 -22.29 9.56 -31.24
CA HIS A 181 -23.18 10.57 -30.66
C HIS A 181 -23.95 10.24 -29.36
N HIS A 182 -23.47 10.72 -28.23
CA HIS A 182 -24.35 11.15 -27.14
C HIS A 182 -24.45 12.69 -27.09
N PRO A 183 -25.61 13.27 -27.44
CA PRO A 183 -25.90 14.67 -27.18
C PRO A 183 -26.48 14.83 -25.77
N GLY A 184 -25.78 15.53 -24.91
CA GLY A 184 -26.37 16.31 -23.85
C GLY A 184 -26.51 15.67 -22.48
N VAL A 185 -25.42 15.55 -21.74
CA VAL A 185 -25.50 15.55 -20.26
C VAL A 185 -25.33 17.01 -19.80
N ARG A 186 -26.38 17.55 -19.19
CA ARG A 186 -26.36 18.89 -18.56
C ARG A 186 -25.53 18.80 -17.26
N PRO A 187 -24.63 19.74 -16.99
CA PRO A 187 -23.92 19.78 -15.70
C PRO A 187 -24.92 20.13 -14.59
N GLY A 188 -25.00 19.29 -13.57
CA GLY A 188 -25.67 19.57 -12.33
C GLY A 188 -24.91 20.64 -11.51
N PRO A 189 -25.58 21.33 -10.57
CA PRO A 189 -24.96 22.42 -9.81
C PRO A 189 -23.85 21.91 -8.87
N ALA A 190 -22.73 22.62 -8.87
CA ALA A 190 -21.61 22.40 -7.97
C ALA A 190 -22.01 22.64 -6.52
N GLY A 191 -21.76 21.68 -5.65
CA GLY A 191 -21.76 21.93 -4.22
C GLY A 191 -22.12 20.72 -3.38
N GLU A 192 -21.14 20.11 -2.71
CA GLU A 192 -21.05 20.04 -1.25
C GLU A 192 -19.80 19.25 -0.82
N PRO A 193 -19.12 19.61 0.28
CA PRO A 193 -17.82 19.04 0.61
C PRO A 193 -17.94 17.79 1.48
N PHE A 194 -17.12 16.80 1.12
CA PHE A 194 -16.97 15.52 1.80
C PHE A 194 -16.52 15.65 3.26
N SER A 195 -17.16 14.88 4.11
CA SER A 195 -16.79 14.54 5.48
C SER A 195 -16.46 13.05 5.56
N GLY A 196 -15.21 12.72 5.87
CA GLY A 196 -14.83 11.39 6.34
C GLY A 196 -13.82 10.64 5.47
N SER A 197 -12.67 10.31 6.07
CA SER A 197 -11.64 9.33 5.69
C SER A 197 -11.40 9.14 4.17
N GLU A 198 -10.80 10.12 3.53
CA GLU A 198 -10.31 9.97 2.16
C GLU A 198 -9.09 9.06 2.11
N VAL A 199 -9.31 7.79 1.76
CA VAL A 199 -8.33 7.05 0.95
C VAL A 199 -8.14 7.88 -0.31
N ALA A 200 -6.89 8.15 -0.70
CA ALA A 200 -6.53 9.02 -1.81
C ALA A 200 -7.48 8.84 -2.99
N VAL A 201 -8.42 9.76 -3.14
CA VAL A 201 -9.29 9.83 -4.30
C VAL A 201 -8.39 10.20 -5.47
N VAL A 202 -8.23 9.31 -6.42
CA VAL A 202 -7.69 9.66 -7.73
C VAL A 202 -8.61 10.76 -8.28
N PRO A 203 -8.10 11.96 -8.54
CA PRO A 203 -8.92 13.00 -9.15
C PRO A 203 -9.57 12.46 -10.43
N PRO A 204 -10.80 12.85 -10.76
CA PRO A 204 -11.46 12.40 -11.98
C PRO A 204 -10.56 12.68 -13.18
N ASP A 205 -10.58 11.77 -14.16
CA ASP A 205 -9.91 11.99 -15.43
C ASP A 205 -10.35 13.34 -16.03
N PRO A 206 -9.42 14.07 -16.64
CA PRO A 206 -9.75 15.37 -17.21
C PRO A 206 -10.89 15.24 -18.20
N THR A 207 -11.85 16.16 -18.12
CA THR A 207 -12.91 16.29 -19.12
C THR A 207 -12.30 16.25 -20.52
N PRO A 208 -12.86 15.48 -21.47
CA PRO A 208 -12.34 15.42 -22.82
C PRO A 208 -12.22 16.84 -23.42
N GLY A 209 -10.98 17.28 -23.67
CA GLY A 209 -10.71 18.62 -24.22
C GLY A 209 -9.89 19.55 -23.32
N GLU A 210 -9.65 19.25 -22.04
CA GLU A 210 -8.72 20.05 -21.23
C GLU A 210 -7.25 19.83 -21.66
N PRO A 211 -6.48 20.92 -21.89
CA PRO A 211 -5.08 20.79 -22.28
C PRO A 211 -4.26 20.18 -21.15
N GLN A 212 -3.69 18.99 -21.37
CA GLN A 212 -2.81 18.35 -20.41
C GLN A 212 -1.51 19.14 -20.23
N ALA A 213 -1.13 19.39 -19.00
CA ALA A 213 0.16 20.01 -18.70
C ALA A 213 1.33 19.18 -19.30
N PRO A 214 2.44 19.80 -19.71
CA PRO A 214 3.58 19.07 -20.23
C PRO A 214 4.17 18.12 -19.17
N MET A 215 4.70 16.96 -19.59
CA MET A 215 5.23 15.94 -18.67
C MET A 215 6.26 16.49 -17.68
N ARG A 216 7.08 17.46 -18.09
CA ARG A 216 8.05 18.14 -17.21
C ARG A 216 7.41 18.85 -16.01
N ALA A 217 6.15 19.25 -16.10
CA ALA A 217 5.44 19.92 -15.01
C ALA A 217 5.14 18.96 -13.82
N VAL A 218 5.13 17.65 -14.07
CA VAL A 218 4.99 16.63 -13.01
C VAL A 218 6.16 16.71 -12.04
N PHE A 219 7.37 17.03 -12.51
CA PHE A 219 8.56 17.15 -11.65
C PHE A 219 8.67 18.53 -10.97
N ASN A 220 7.56 19.06 -10.47
CA ASN A 220 7.59 20.24 -9.63
C ASN A 220 8.07 19.94 -8.21
N ARG A 221 8.43 20.99 -7.45
CA ARG A 221 9.02 20.85 -6.12
C ARG A 221 8.13 20.07 -5.14
N THR A 222 6.81 20.23 -5.20
CA THR A 222 5.87 19.53 -4.30
C THR A 222 5.89 18.02 -4.56
N VAL A 223 5.79 17.63 -5.82
CA VAL A 223 5.84 16.21 -6.22
C VAL A 223 7.21 15.62 -5.90
N VAL A 224 8.31 16.31 -6.24
CA VAL A 224 9.66 15.84 -5.93
C VAL A 224 9.86 15.65 -4.43
N THR A 225 9.33 16.57 -3.61
CA THR A 225 9.34 16.42 -2.14
C THR A 225 8.63 15.13 -1.71
N ALA A 226 7.43 14.88 -2.25
CA ALA A 226 6.68 13.66 -1.93
C ALA A 226 7.41 12.39 -2.40
N LEU A 227 8.03 12.42 -3.60
CA LEU A 227 8.80 11.29 -4.14
C LEU A 227 10.03 10.94 -3.28
N VAL A 228 10.78 11.96 -2.83
CA VAL A 228 11.93 11.76 -1.95
C VAL A 228 11.51 11.15 -0.61
N LEU A 229 10.45 11.67 -0.01
CA LEU A 229 9.96 11.18 1.28
C LEU A 229 9.37 9.77 1.17
N THR A 230 8.65 9.48 0.08
CA THR A 230 8.11 8.15 -0.18
C THR A 230 9.21 7.12 -0.39
N PHE A 231 10.31 7.51 -1.06
CA PHE A 231 11.46 6.63 -1.22
C PHE A 231 12.02 6.21 0.16
N GLY A 232 12.23 7.17 1.08
CA GLY A 232 12.69 6.88 2.44
C GLY A 232 11.76 5.96 3.22
N LEU A 233 10.45 6.20 3.17
CA LEU A 233 9.45 5.37 3.84
C LEU A 233 9.47 3.92 3.31
N HIS A 234 9.49 3.75 2.00
CA HIS A 234 9.46 2.42 1.38
C HIS A 234 10.78 1.65 1.51
N LEU A 235 11.93 2.36 1.74
CA LEU A 235 13.16 1.68 2.17
C LEU A 235 12.95 0.92 3.50
N THR A 236 12.20 1.50 4.44
CA THR A 236 11.87 0.86 5.71
C THR A 236 11.02 -0.40 5.49
N PHE A 237 9.95 -0.30 4.70
CA PHE A 237 9.07 -1.43 4.42
C PHE A 237 9.79 -2.58 3.70
N GLY A 238 10.57 -2.27 2.66
CA GLY A 238 11.35 -3.30 1.94
C GLY A 238 12.41 -3.97 2.83
N THR A 239 13.01 -3.22 3.77
CA THR A 239 13.92 -3.80 4.75
C THR A 239 13.19 -4.77 5.68
N TYR A 240 12.04 -4.38 6.24
CA TYR A 240 11.28 -5.25 7.15
C TYR A 240 10.78 -6.51 6.49
N GLU A 241 10.34 -6.45 5.24
CA GLU A 241 9.86 -7.63 4.51
C GLU A 241 10.94 -8.73 4.43
N VAL A 242 12.20 -8.35 4.32
CA VAL A 242 13.33 -9.31 4.23
C VAL A 242 13.82 -9.74 5.60
N VAL A 243 14.13 -8.78 6.49
CA VAL A 243 14.97 -9.07 7.65
C VAL A 243 14.23 -9.15 8.98
N TRP A 244 12.98 -8.66 9.09
CA TRP A 244 12.32 -8.56 10.40
C TRP A 244 12.18 -9.93 11.09
N ALA A 245 11.68 -10.94 10.36
CA ALA A 245 11.54 -12.28 10.88
C ALA A 245 12.89 -12.91 11.26
N LEU A 246 13.88 -12.77 10.37
CA LEU A 246 15.25 -13.27 10.59
C LEU A 246 15.91 -12.60 11.80
N TYR A 247 15.76 -11.30 11.92
CA TYR A 247 16.30 -10.51 13.01
C TYR A 247 15.73 -10.94 14.37
N LEU A 248 14.41 -11.07 14.48
CA LEU A 248 13.79 -11.51 15.73
C LEU A 248 14.24 -12.91 16.12
N VAL A 249 14.35 -13.83 15.16
CA VAL A 249 14.85 -15.20 15.40
C VAL A 249 16.33 -15.17 15.78
N ALA A 250 17.15 -14.34 15.16
CA ALA A 250 18.57 -14.16 15.55
C ALA A 250 18.72 -13.63 16.99
N LEU A 251 17.72 -12.88 17.49
CA LEU A 251 17.66 -12.44 18.89
C LEU A 251 17.01 -13.46 19.83
N GLY A 252 16.67 -14.67 19.34
CA GLY A 252 16.12 -15.76 20.14
C GLY A 252 14.59 -15.85 20.19
N ALA A 253 13.86 -15.12 19.33
CA ALA A 253 12.41 -15.26 19.21
C ALA A 253 12.02 -16.58 18.53
N THR A 254 10.86 -17.12 18.89
CA THR A 254 10.23 -18.22 18.16
C THR A 254 9.48 -17.71 16.92
N VAL A 255 9.22 -18.59 15.94
CA VAL A 255 8.43 -18.24 14.74
C VAL A 255 7.04 -17.73 15.10
N GLY A 256 6.39 -18.29 16.12
CA GLY A 256 5.11 -17.80 16.61
C GLY A 256 5.19 -16.38 17.18
N TRP A 257 6.30 -16.05 17.88
CA TRP A 257 6.53 -14.70 18.38
C TRP A 257 6.70 -13.69 17.23
N VAL A 258 7.34 -14.10 16.14
CA VAL A 258 7.40 -13.29 14.92
C VAL A 258 5.99 -12.95 14.42
N GLY A 259 5.09 -13.94 14.35
CA GLY A 259 3.67 -13.69 14.02
C GLY A 259 3.00 -12.69 14.97
N VAL A 260 3.21 -12.85 16.28
CA VAL A 260 2.71 -11.91 17.32
C VAL A 260 3.25 -10.50 17.09
N SER A 261 4.52 -10.33 16.71
CA SER A 261 5.11 -9.02 16.45
C SER A 261 4.41 -8.28 15.29
N PHE A 262 4.03 -8.97 14.23
CA PHE A 262 3.26 -8.40 13.12
C PHE A 262 1.85 -7.98 13.56
N VAL A 263 1.19 -8.76 14.40
CA VAL A 263 -0.12 -8.40 14.96
C VAL A 263 0.00 -7.14 15.82
N LEU A 264 0.98 -7.08 16.71
CA LEU A 264 1.21 -5.91 17.57
C LEU A 264 1.55 -4.66 16.74
N PHE A 265 2.28 -4.79 15.64
CA PHE A 265 2.56 -3.71 14.71
C PHE A 265 1.27 -3.22 14.02
N SER A 266 0.39 -4.12 13.60
CA SER A 266 -0.80 -3.78 12.82
C SER A 266 -1.94 -3.18 13.65
N ILE A 267 -2.01 -3.47 14.96
CA ILE A 267 -3.08 -2.96 15.84
C ILE A 267 -3.16 -1.42 15.85
N PRO A 268 -2.08 -0.66 16.10
CA PRO A 268 -2.13 0.79 16.05
C PRO A 268 -2.55 1.33 14.70
N GLU A 269 -2.08 0.74 13.61
CA GLU A 269 -2.42 1.16 12.26
C GLU A 269 -3.92 1.05 11.97
N LEU A 270 -4.56 -0.03 12.42
CA LEU A 270 -5.99 -0.27 12.26
C LEU A 270 -6.84 0.83 12.94
N PHE A 271 -6.46 1.26 14.15
CA PHE A 271 -7.22 2.24 14.93
C PHE A 271 -6.82 3.68 14.65
N ILE A 272 -5.54 3.94 14.43
CA ILE A 272 -5.00 5.29 14.25
C ILE A 272 -5.13 5.73 12.79
N GLY A 273 -5.08 4.83 11.81
CA GLY A 273 -5.13 5.17 10.38
C GLY A 273 -6.28 6.12 10.02
N PRO A 274 -7.55 5.81 10.36
CA PRO A 274 -8.68 6.70 10.06
C PRO A 274 -8.62 8.06 10.79
N LEU A 275 -8.03 8.08 11.99
CA LEU A 275 -7.84 9.32 12.78
C LEU A 275 -6.68 10.15 12.21
N ALA A 276 -5.63 9.49 11.75
CA ALA A 276 -4.44 10.09 11.17
C ALA A 276 -4.78 10.88 9.89
N GLY A 277 -5.61 10.33 9.00
CA GLY A 277 -6.10 11.04 7.82
C GLY A 277 -6.77 12.36 8.18
N ARG A 278 -7.77 12.33 9.08
CA ARG A 278 -8.45 13.53 9.59
C ARG A 278 -7.52 14.53 10.26
N TRP A 279 -6.49 14.05 10.94
CA TRP A 279 -5.49 14.91 11.55
C TRP A 279 -4.60 15.60 10.51
N VAL A 280 -4.19 14.87 9.47
CA VAL A 280 -3.44 15.42 8.33
C VAL A 280 -4.25 16.50 7.60
N ASP A 281 -5.55 16.28 7.36
CA ASP A 281 -6.43 17.22 6.68
C ASP A 281 -6.55 18.54 7.45
N ARG A 282 -6.62 18.46 8.78
CA ARG A 282 -6.77 19.66 9.64
C ARG A 282 -5.48 20.42 9.86
N HIS A 283 -4.33 19.73 9.94
CA HIS A 283 -3.05 20.32 10.36
C HIS A 283 -2.01 20.38 9.23
N GLY A 284 -2.32 19.79 8.07
CA GLY A 284 -1.40 19.71 6.95
C GLY A 284 -0.36 18.61 7.09
N PRO A 285 0.41 18.33 6.02
CA PRO A 285 1.28 17.16 5.93
C PRO A 285 2.60 17.28 6.69
N PHE A 286 3.03 18.51 7.05
CA PHE A 286 4.37 18.73 7.62
C PHE A 286 4.60 18.02 8.96
N ARG A 287 3.64 18.19 9.90
CA ARG A 287 3.76 17.62 11.26
C ARG A 287 3.78 16.10 11.26
N PRO A 288 2.84 15.42 10.56
CA PRO A 288 2.88 13.96 10.42
C PRO A 288 4.21 13.45 9.85
N ILE A 289 4.68 14.05 8.76
CA ILE A 289 5.96 13.68 8.12
C ILE A 289 7.12 13.80 9.11
N LEU A 290 7.20 14.93 9.83
CA LEU A 290 8.28 15.16 10.79
C LEU A 290 8.23 14.16 11.96
N ILE A 291 7.06 13.96 12.57
CA ILE A 291 6.87 13.02 13.69
C ILE A 291 7.23 11.62 13.25
N THR A 292 6.70 11.16 12.11
CA THR A 292 7.00 9.81 11.61
C THR A 292 8.49 9.63 11.31
N GLY A 293 9.12 10.59 10.63
CA GLY A 293 10.54 10.52 10.32
C GLY A 293 11.42 10.45 11.57
N ILE A 294 11.12 11.23 12.60
CA ILE A 294 11.82 11.18 13.90
C ILE A 294 11.56 9.82 14.58
N THR A 295 10.32 9.36 14.61
CA THR A 295 9.97 8.08 15.25
C THR A 295 10.68 6.92 14.58
N ILE A 296 10.63 6.80 13.24
CA ILE A 296 11.35 5.73 12.50
C ILE A 296 12.86 5.80 12.75
N THR A 297 13.43 7.01 12.82
CA THR A 297 14.87 7.17 13.14
C THR A 297 15.20 6.63 14.53
N ILE A 298 14.36 6.93 15.53
CA ILE A 298 14.57 6.46 16.91
C ILE A 298 14.35 4.94 16.99
N THR A 299 13.23 4.45 16.46
CA THR A 299 12.89 3.01 16.54
C THR A 299 13.88 2.15 15.76
N GLY A 300 14.27 2.57 14.54
CA GLY A 300 15.30 1.90 13.77
C GLY A 300 16.67 1.88 14.46
N THR A 301 17.04 2.98 15.15
CA THR A 301 18.24 3.01 15.98
C THR A 301 18.13 2.04 17.16
N VAL A 302 16.96 1.95 17.80
CA VAL A 302 16.70 0.95 18.85
C VAL A 302 16.87 -0.46 18.30
N TYR A 303 16.34 -0.78 17.12
CA TYR A 303 16.53 -2.09 16.50
C TYR A 303 17.98 -2.39 16.18
N ALA A 304 18.74 -1.41 15.66
CA ALA A 304 20.16 -1.58 15.36
C ALA A 304 21.00 -1.82 16.64
N LEU A 305 20.58 -1.32 17.79
CA LEU A 305 21.31 -1.45 19.06
C LEU A 305 20.76 -2.53 19.97
N SER A 306 19.52 -3.00 19.76
CA SER A 306 18.86 -3.95 20.64
C SER A 306 19.52 -5.33 20.60
N ARG A 307 19.51 -5.96 21.80
CA ARG A 307 19.93 -7.34 21.99
C ARG A 307 18.75 -8.23 22.45
N SER A 308 17.55 -7.69 22.45
CA SER A 308 16.34 -8.38 22.93
C SER A 308 15.22 -8.25 21.91
N TYR A 309 14.70 -9.40 21.49
CA TYR A 309 13.54 -9.43 20.61
C TYR A 309 12.29 -8.81 21.26
N LEU A 310 12.16 -8.87 22.60
CA LEU A 310 11.05 -8.24 23.31
C LEU A 310 11.08 -6.71 23.14
N VAL A 311 12.24 -6.09 23.36
CA VAL A 311 12.38 -4.63 23.18
C VAL A 311 11.98 -4.24 21.76
N SER A 312 12.49 -4.93 20.75
CA SER A 312 12.17 -4.64 19.35
C SER A 312 10.67 -4.84 19.05
N THR A 313 10.07 -5.91 19.58
CA THR A 313 8.64 -6.20 19.39
C THR A 313 7.73 -5.13 20.03
N PHE A 314 8.04 -4.64 21.25
CA PHE A 314 7.20 -3.65 21.93
C PHE A 314 7.46 -2.21 21.48
N VAL A 315 8.57 -1.94 20.81
CA VAL A 315 8.83 -0.65 20.14
C VAL A 315 8.11 -0.54 18.81
N ALA A 316 7.90 -1.65 18.09
CA ALA A 316 7.26 -1.67 16.77
C ALA A 316 5.85 -1.04 16.73
N PRO A 317 4.94 -1.23 17.70
CA PRO A 317 3.65 -0.53 17.75
C PRO A 317 3.74 1.00 17.80
N ILE A 318 4.79 1.54 18.43
CA ILE A 318 5.02 2.99 18.48
C ILE A 318 5.35 3.52 17.09
N GLU A 319 6.17 2.78 16.36
CA GLU A 319 6.48 3.09 14.96
C GLU A 319 5.24 3.01 14.08
N ALA A 320 4.46 1.93 14.20
CA ALA A 320 3.21 1.75 13.46
C ALA A 320 2.22 2.89 13.68
N ALA A 321 2.07 3.34 14.92
CA ALA A 321 1.23 4.48 15.26
C ALA A 321 1.67 5.79 14.56
N ALA A 322 2.97 6.00 14.43
CA ALA A 322 3.50 7.17 13.74
C ALA A 322 3.38 7.02 12.22
N THR A 323 3.70 5.85 11.66
CA THR A 323 3.65 5.60 10.21
C THR A 323 2.26 5.66 9.63
N ALA A 324 1.21 5.35 10.43
CA ALA A 324 -0.18 5.47 10.03
C ALA A 324 -0.56 6.86 9.47
N SER A 325 0.15 7.93 9.87
CA SER A 325 -0.09 9.29 9.38
C SER A 325 0.77 9.70 8.17
N MET A 326 1.82 8.95 7.87
CA MET A 326 2.79 9.32 6.83
C MET A 326 2.20 9.17 5.42
N LEU A 327 1.55 8.04 5.12
CA LEU A 327 0.98 7.79 3.81
C LEU A 327 -0.11 8.81 3.43
N PRO A 328 -1.12 9.12 4.29
CA PRO A 328 -2.07 10.19 4.00
C PRO A 328 -1.40 11.54 3.75
N ALA A 329 -0.35 11.87 4.51
CA ALA A 329 0.39 13.11 4.32
C ALA A 329 1.14 13.16 2.97
N LEU A 330 1.73 12.05 2.55
CA LEU A 330 2.40 11.95 1.26
C LEU A 330 1.41 11.99 0.09
N TYR A 331 0.27 11.31 0.20
CA TYR A 331 -0.80 11.38 -0.79
C TYR A 331 -1.34 12.79 -0.95
N MET A 332 -1.52 13.52 0.17
CA MET A 332 -1.91 14.93 0.12
C MET A 332 -0.89 15.79 -0.64
N LEU A 333 0.41 15.59 -0.43
CA LEU A 333 1.46 16.30 -1.17
C LEU A 333 1.40 15.99 -2.67
N VAL A 334 1.28 14.71 -3.03
CA VAL A 334 1.23 14.26 -4.43
C VAL A 334 0.02 14.82 -5.14
N SER A 335 -1.17 14.73 -4.53
CA SER A 335 -2.42 15.23 -5.11
C SER A 335 -2.39 16.73 -5.33
N ARG A 336 -1.82 17.50 -4.40
CA ARG A 336 -1.69 18.95 -4.53
C ARG A 336 -0.62 19.39 -5.53
N GLY A 337 0.43 18.60 -5.68
CA GLY A 337 1.49 18.85 -6.63
C GLY A 337 1.16 18.39 -8.04
N ALA A 338 0.10 17.61 -8.22
CA ALA A 338 -0.27 17.10 -9.55
C ALA A 338 -0.69 18.24 -10.47
N PRO A 339 -0.06 18.38 -11.65
CA PRO A 339 -0.47 19.39 -12.63
C PRO A 339 -1.84 19.04 -13.24
N PRO A 340 -2.57 20.05 -13.79
CA PRO A 340 -3.84 19.80 -14.48
C PRO A 340 -3.73 18.69 -15.54
N GLY A 341 -4.65 17.74 -15.51
CA GLY A 341 -4.69 16.60 -16.44
C GLY A 341 -3.57 15.56 -16.25
N ARG A 342 -2.80 15.60 -15.13
CA ARG A 342 -1.67 14.71 -14.86
C ARG A 342 -1.75 14.00 -13.50
N ALA A 343 -2.91 13.98 -12.87
CA ALA A 343 -3.08 13.41 -11.54
C ALA A 343 -2.72 11.91 -11.51
N SER A 344 -3.28 11.10 -12.42
CA SER A 344 -3.00 9.66 -12.53
C SER A 344 -1.52 9.39 -12.84
N THR A 345 -0.90 10.18 -13.73
CA THR A 345 0.54 10.08 -14.04
C THR A 345 1.40 10.34 -12.79
N THR A 346 1.02 11.35 -11.99
CA THR A 346 1.75 11.74 -10.77
C THR A 346 1.61 10.67 -9.69
N GLN A 347 0.42 10.10 -9.51
CA GLN A 347 0.18 8.99 -8.60
C GLN A 347 0.92 7.71 -9.05
N GLY A 348 0.92 7.41 -10.34
CA GLY A 348 1.69 6.29 -10.90
C GLY A 348 3.19 6.43 -10.64
N LEU A 349 3.75 7.63 -10.82
CA LEU A 349 5.16 7.90 -10.51
C LEU A 349 5.46 7.74 -9.02
N PHE A 350 4.56 8.19 -8.15
CA PHE A 350 4.66 8.01 -6.70
C PHE A 350 4.72 6.52 -6.32
N GLY A 351 3.82 5.71 -6.85
CA GLY A 351 3.82 4.26 -6.63
C GLY A 351 5.08 3.58 -7.17
N ALA A 352 5.53 3.96 -8.38
CA ALA A 352 6.74 3.42 -8.99
C ALA A 352 8.00 3.71 -8.16
N VAL A 353 8.13 4.93 -7.63
CA VAL A 353 9.25 5.31 -6.75
C VAL A 353 9.21 4.53 -5.43
N GLY A 354 8.03 4.35 -4.83
CA GLY A 354 7.88 3.50 -3.65
C GLY A 354 8.29 2.05 -3.91
N THR A 355 7.83 1.49 -5.01
CA THR A 355 8.18 0.12 -5.43
C THR A 355 9.69 -0.03 -5.69
N LEU A 356 10.31 0.96 -6.35
CA LEU A 356 11.76 0.97 -6.58
C LEU A 356 12.54 1.01 -5.26
N ALA A 357 12.07 1.79 -4.28
CA ALA A 357 12.67 1.83 -2.96
C ALA A 357 12.57 0.48 -2.24
N MET A 358 11.41 -0.20 -2.32
CA MET A 358 11.25 -1.55 -1.76
C MET A 358 12.21 -2.56 -2.39
N ILE A 359 12.34 -2.57 -3.72
CA ILE A 359 13.28 -3.43 -4.43
C ILE A 359 14.72 -3.16 -3.95
N THR A 360 15.11 -1.88 -3.91
CA THR A 360 16.45 -1.47 -3.46
C THR A 360 16.70 -1.93 -2.02
N ALA A 361 15.74 -1.69 -1.14
CA ALA A 361 15.84 -2.08 0.27
C ALA A 361 15.94 -3.60 0.44
N SER A 362 15.12 -4.37 -0.28
CA SER A 362 15.11 -5.83 -0.18
C SER A 362 16.47 -6.42 -0.55
N VAL A 363 17.07 -5.94 -1.64
CA VAL A 363 18.38 -6.42 -2.11
C VAL A 363 19.50 -6.01 -1.15
N VAL A 364 19.52 -4.74 -0.75
CA VAL A 364 20.59 -4.19 0.12
C VAL A 364 20.46 -4.77 1.54
N ALA A 365 19.25 -4.84 2.11
CA ALA A 365 19.05 -5.35 3.45
C ALA A 365 19.43 -6.82 3.58
N GLY A 366 19.11 -7.66 2.58
CA GLY A 366 19.53 -9.05 2.56
C GLY A 366 21.06 -9.20 2.57
N SER A 367 21.75 -8.43 1.73
CA SER A 367 23.21 -8.45 1.68
C SER A 367 23.87 -7.94 2.98
N LEU A 368 23.32 -6.88 3.57
CA LEU A 368 23.83 -6.33 4.83
C LEU A 368 23.59 -7.29 6.01
N PHE A 369 22.48 -8.02 6.00
CA PHE A 369 22.17 -8.98 7.05
C PHE A 369 23.18 -10.13 7.15
N GLU A 370 23.79 -10.54 6.03
CA GLU A 370 24.89 -11.54 6.05
C GLU A 370 26.16 -11.05 6.75
N ILE A 371 26.36 -9.74 6.77
CA ILE A 371 27.53 -9.15 7.45
C ILE A 371 27.23 -9.01 8.94
N ASP A 372 26.12 -8.36 9.30
CA ASP A 372 25.61 -8.23 10.67
C ASP A 372 24.09 -7.99 10.61
N HIS A 373 23.33 -8.72 11.42
CA HIS A 373 21.86 -8.62 11.51
C HIS A 373 21.34 -7.23 11.89
N ARG A 374 22.20 -6.29 12.32
CA ARG A 374 21.88 -4.92 12.70
C ARG A 374 22.07 -3.92 11.56
N LEU A 375 22.95 -4.20 10.61
CA LEU A 375 23.27 -3.29 9.52
C LEU A 375 22.08 -2.90 8.64
N PRO A 376 21.11 -3.78 8.35
CA PRO A 376 19.89 -3.40 7.61
C PRO A 376 19.12 -2.26 8.28
N PHE A 377 19.06 -2.25 9.62
CA PHE A 377 18.40 -1.19 10.38
C PHE A 377 19.19 0.12 10.33
N ALA A 378 20.50 0.06 10.46
CA ALA A 378 21.36 1.23 10.26
C ALA A 378 21.23 1.81 8.85
N PHE A 379 21.13 0.96 7.84
CA PHE A 379 20.95 1.36 6.45
C PHE A 379 19.64 2.16 6.24
N PHE A 380 18.49 1.64 6.68
CA PHE A 380 17.28 2.41 6.50
C PHE A 380 17.20 3.66 7.38
N VAL A 381 17.78 3.65 8.59
CA VAL A 381 17.90 4.86 9.43
C VAL A 381 18.66 5.94 8.70
N VAL A 382 19.80 5.63 8.09
CA VAL A 382 20.53 6.59 7.25
C VAL A 382 19.67 7.04 6.07
N GLY A 383 19.01 6.11 5.40
CA GLY A 383 18.12 6.39 4.27
C GLY A 383 16.97 7.33 4.65
N ILE A 384 16.27 7.07 5.77
CA ILE A 384 15.18 7.93 6.23
C ILE A 384 15.68 9.31 6.64
N VAL A 385 16.81 9.39 7.35
CA VAL A 385 17.40 10.68 7.75
C VAL A 385 17.79 11.52 6.52
N VAL A 386 18.46 10.92 5.54
CA VAL A 386 18.85 11.60 4.29
C VAL A 386 17.62 12.09 3.53
N THR A 387 16.63 11.22 3.32
CA THR A 387 15.41 11.58 2.60
C THR A 387 14.57 12.60 3.37
N MET A 388 14.53 12.54 4.69
CA MET A 388 13.89 13.55 5.53
C MET A 388 14.59 14.91 5.43
N VAL A 389 15.92 14.95 5.52
CA VAL A 389 16.70 16.21 5.39
C VAL A 389 16.45 16.84 4.01
N ILE A 390 16.55 16.06 2.94
CA ILE A 390 16.28 16.53 1.57
C ILE A 390 14.81 16.95 1.42
N GLY A 391 13.86 16.08 1.80
CA GLY A 391 12.45 16.32 1.67
C GLY A 391 11.97 17.53 2.47
N LEU A 392 12.42 17.71 3.71
CA LEU A 392 12.06 18.86 4.54
C LEU A 392 12.72 20.15 4.05
N SER A 393 13.94 20.09 3.51
CA SER A 393 14.59 21.26 2.90
C SER A 393 13.82 21.74 1.67
N LEU A 394 13.36 20.83 0.82
CA LEU A 394 12.49 21.13 -0.31
C LEU A 394 11.12 21.64 0.16
N TYR A 395 10.53 21.02 1.18
CA TYR A 395 9.24 21.42 1.73
C TYR A 395 9.23 22.86 2.24
N ARG A 396 10.30 23.32 2.92
CA ARG A 396 10.41 24.69 3.41
C ARG A 396 10.35 25.76 2.29
N THR A 397 10.61 25.37 1.06
CA THR A 397 10.53 26.27 -0.10
C THR A 397 9.15 26.28 -0.76
N LEU A 398 8.21 25.45 -0.27
CA LEU A 398 6.85 25.38 -0.79
C LEU A 398 5.98 26.53 -0.22
N PRO A 399 4.93 26.98 -0.94
CA PRO A 399 4.00 27.95 -0.43
C PRO A 399 3.30 27.41 0.85
N PRO A 400 2.99 28.29 1.83
CA PRO A 400 2.40 27.86 3.07
C PRO A 400 1.07 27.12 2.85
N PHE A 401 0.88 26.06 3.62
CA PHE A 401 -0.31 25.24 3.58
C PHE A 401 -1.50 26.07 4.10
N ARG A 402 -2.45 26.41 3.23
CA ARG A 402 -3.71 27.02 3.63
C ARG A 402 -4.74 25.91 3.88
N VAL A 403 -5.08 25.67 5.13
CA VAL A 403 -6.27 24.87 5.48
C VAL A 403 -7.50 25.66 5.01
N LYS A 404 -8.32 25.07 4.13
CA LYS A 404 -9.62 25.67 3.82
C LYS A 404 -10.40 25.70 5.15
N PRO A 405 -10.89 26.89 5.59
CA PRO A 405 -11.76 26.92 6.77
C PRO A 405 -12.96 26.02 6.48
N SER A 406 -13.23 25.08 7.40
CA SER A 406 -14.48 24.33 7.40
C SER A 406 -15.62 25.33 7.26
N ARG A 407 -16.46 25.18 6.23
CA ARG A 407 -17.71 25.92 6.18
C ARG A 407 -18.48 25.50 7.42
N ALA A 408 -18.49 26.37 8.44
CA ALA A 408 -19.42 26.27 9.55
C ALA A 408 -20.81 26.14 8.93
N SER A 409 -21.55 25.13 9.33
CA SER A 409 -22.94 24.93 8.98
C SER A 409 -23.64 26.27 9.23
N GLY A 410 -23.93 27.01 8.13
CA GLY A 410 -24.62 28.26 8.18
C GLY A 410 -26.00 27.98 8.72
N GLY A 411 -26.18 28.35 10.00
CA GLY A 411 -27.49 28.42 10.60
C GLY A 411 -28.37 29.28 9.67
N SER A 412 -29.51 28.73 9.29
CA SER A 412 -30.59 29.44 8.65
C SER A 412 -30.96 30.67 9.48
N ALA A 413 -30.40 31.83 9.10
CA ALA A 413 -30.93 33.09 9.57
C ALA A 413 -32.32 33.23 8.93
N GLY A 414 -33.33 32.98 9.74
CA GLY A 414 -34.71 33.22 9.38
C GLY A 414 -34.87 34.69 8.93
N THR A 415 -35.33 34.86 7.72
CA THR A 415 -35.87 36.10 7.22
C THR A 415 -37.12 36.45 8.04
N PRO A 416 -37.17 37.60 8.72
CA PRO A 416 -38.42 38.09 9.32
C PRO A 416 -39.35 38.50 8.18
N GLY A 417 -40.52 37.88 8.13
CA GLY A 417 -41.63 38.32 7.31
C GLY A 417 -42.03 39.76 7.64
N GLY A 418 -42.01 40.58 6.63
CA GLY A 418 -42.64 41.88 6.61
C GLY A 418 -43.67 41.88 5.49
N SER A 419 -44.92 41.73 5.84
CA SER A 419 -46.02 42.23 5.05
C SER A 419 -46.14 43.74 5.23
N PRO A 420 -46.50 44.50 4.20
CA PRO A 420 -47.55 45.48 4.37
C PRO A 420 -48.68 45.29 3.38
N GLY A 421 -49.87 45.44 3.89
CA GLY A 421 -51.08 45.54 3.10
C GLY A 421 -51.12 46.85 2.28
N GLU A 422 -51.78 46.77 1.26
CA GLU A 422 -52.92 47.50 0.72
C GLU A 422 -53.24 46.90 -0.65
#